data_6924d844b7608185ec992833d12377ab
#
_entry.id   6924d844b7608185ec992833d12377ab
#
_cell.length_a   1.000
_cell.length_b   1.000
_cell.length_c   1.000
_cell.angle_alpha   90.00
_cell.angle_beta   90.00
_cell.angle_gamma   90.00
#
_symmetry.space_group_name_H-M   'P 1'
#
loop_
_entity.id
_entity.type
_entity.pdbx_description
1 polymer ?
#
loop_
_entity_poly.entity_id
_entity_poly.type
_entity_poly.pdbx_seq_one_letter_code
_entity_poly.pdbx_strand_id
1 'polypeptide(L)'
;VGTIVWVVVLVLLVAGVFYLVSQSNARKARELDDAKAEARRWVERLGGQVMSLTGSNAASTQAMADASERFTAAGSQMEQARTIPQARLVTETAMEGLHYVRAAREAMGMDPGPALPESAAQKQAGAVSEDRQVAVEGHQYAASPNSGSGTPYYYPGGVVAGRPVPRGWYSEPWWKPALVAGAWGVGTFLLMDAMFSGMHGVGDYGMGDMGMGDAGMGDVGGVADAGDTGGFDFGDMGGGFDF
;
A
#
# COMPACT_ATOMS: atom_id res chain seq x y z
N VAL A 1 -32.40 -49.12 25.13
CA VAL A 1 -31.12 -48.63 25.76
C VAL A 1 -30.15 -48.10 24.71
N GLY A 2 -30.02 -48.77 23.51
CA GLY A 2 -29.09 -48.33 22.46
C GLY A 2 -29.41 -46.95 21.87
N THR A 3 -30.68 -46.63 21.60
CA THR A 3 -31.09 -45.31 21.04
C THR A 3 -30.80 -44.15 21.97
N ILE A 4 -30.98 -44.31 23.27
CA ILE A 4 -30.71 -43.29 24.28
C ILE A 4 -29.20 -42.98 24.32
N VAL A 5 -28.36 -44.02 24.28
CA VAL A 5 -26.90 -43.86 24.26
C VAL A 5 -26.45 -43.07 23.03
N TRP A 6 -26.98 -43.39 21.85
CA TRP A 6 -26.66 -42.63 20.62
C TRP A 6 -27.12 -41.18 20.64
N VAL A 7 -28.30 -40.89 21.24
CA VAL A 7 -28.78 -39.51 21.42
C VAL A 7 -27.85 -38.73 22.36
N VAL A 8 -27.43 -39.35 23.47
CA VAL A 8 -26.49 -38.69 24.41
C VAL A 8 -25.15 -38.40 23.75
N VAL A 9 -24.61 -39.35 22.99
CA VAL A 9 -23.35 -39.15 22.25
C VAL A 9 -23.48 -38.02 21.23
N LEU A 10 -24.58 -37.96 20.49
CA LEU A 10 -24.82 -36.89 19.51
C LEU A 10 -24.91 -35.50 20.19
N VAL A 11 -25.61 -35.41 21.33
CA VAL A 11 -25.72 -34.16 22.10
C VAL A 11 -24.34 -33.70 22.59
N LEU A 12 -23.50 -34.61 23.10
CA LEU A 12 -22.14 -34.29 23.54
C LEU A 12 -21.25 -33.85 22.38
N LEU A 13 -21.37 -34.45 21.19
CA LEU A 13 -20.64 -34.04 20.00
C LEU A 13 -21.06 -32.64 19.56
N VAL A 14 -22.36 -32.35 19.50
CA VAL A 14 -22.86 -31.01 19.14
C VAL A 14 -22.41 -29.96 20.15
N ALA A 15 -22.48 -30.24 21.46
CA ALA A 15 -22.02 -29.37 22.50
C ALA A 15 -20.50 -29.14 22.42
N GLY A 16 -19.70 -30.16 22.10
CA GLY A 16 -18.27 -30.08 21.90
C GLY A 16 -17.93 -29.20 20.70
N VAL A 17 -18.58 -29.40 19.55
CA VAL A 17 -18.39 -28.56 18.35
C VAL A 17 -18.77 -27.11 18.65
N PHE A 18 -19.93 -26.88 19.29
CA PHE A 18 -20.35 -25.53 19.65
C PHE A 18 -19.35 -24.85 20.58
N TYR A 19 -18.81 -25.55 21.57
CA TYR A 19 -17.77 -25.04 22.46
C TYR A 19 -16.49 -24.65 21.71
N LEU A 20 -16.01 -25.51 20.80
CA LEU A 20 -14.82 -25.25 20.00
C LEU A 20 -15.00 -24.04 19.06
N VAL A 21 -16.16 -23.95 18.40
CA VAL A 21 -16.50 -22.81 17.53
C VAL A 21 -16.60 -21.53 18.33
N SER A 22 -17.27 -21.54 19.48
CA SER A 22 -17.37 -20.39 20.36
C SER A 22 -16.00 -19.90 20.85
N GLN A 23 -15.13 -20.81 21.24
CA GLN A 23 -13.77 -20.48 21.66
C GLN A 23 -12.93 -19.90 20.51
N SER A 24 -13.05 -20.45 19.32
CA SER A 24 -12.34 -19.95 18.11
C SER A 24 -12.82 -18.55 17.74
N ASN A 25 -14.12 -18.28 17.81
CA ASN A 25 -14.68 -16.96 17.53
C ASN A 25 -14.25 -15.92 18.58
N ALA A 26 -14.17 -16.30 19.84
CA ALA A 26 -13.69 -15.40 20.91
C ALA A 26 -12.19 -15.05 20.73
N ARG A 27 -11.36 -15.99 20.24
CA ARG A 27 -9.94 -15.71 19.91
C ARG A 27 -9.83 -14.75 18.74
N LYS A 28 -10.55 -15.00 17.63
CA LYS A 28 -10.55 -14.11 16.46
C LYS A 28 -11.03 -12.69 16.80
N ALA A 29 -12.03 -12.56 17.68
CA ALA A 29 -12.49 -11.27 18.15
C ALA A 29 -11.38 -10.51 18.90
N ARG A 30 -10.67 -11.16 19.83
CA ARG A 30 -9.55 -10.56 20.55
C ARG A 30 -8.41 -10.15 19.61
N GLU A 31 -8.03 -11.01 18.69
CA GLU A 31 -6.99 -10.72 17.68
C GLU A 31 -7.37 -9.50 16.82
N LEU A 32 -8.64 -9.35 16.46
CA LEU A 32 -9.15 -8.18 15.76
C LEU A 32 -9.07 -6.92 16.64
N ASP A 33 -9.48 -7.02 17.89
CA ASP A 33 -9.44 -5.89 18.84
C ASP A 33 -7.98 -5.43 19.08
N ASP A 34 -7.04 -6.37 19.21
CA ASP A 34 -5.62 -6.10 19.35
C ASP A 34 -5.06 -5.42 18.09
N ALA A 35 -5.39 -5.93 16.91
CA ALA A 35 -4.97 -5.32 15.64
C ALA A 35 -5.53 -3.91 15.46
N LYS A 36 -6.79 -3.67 15.86
CA LYS A 36 -7.39 -2.33 15.85
C LYS A 36 -6.74 -1.40 16.86
N ALA A 37 -6.41 -1.89 18.04
CA ALA A 37 -5.72 -1.09 19.06
C ALA A 37 -4.32 -0.67 18.60
N GLU A 38 -3.61 -1.55 17.91
CA GLU A 38 -2.32 -1.23 17.30
C GLU A 38 -2.47 -0.19 16.19
N ALA A 39 -3.41 -0.39 15.25
CA ALA A 39 -3.69 0.54 14.17
C ALA A 39 -4.04 1.94 14.69
N ARG A 40 -4.88 2.02 15.74
CA ARG A 40 -5.23 3.30 16.38
C ARG A 40 -4.01 4.05 16.90
N ARG A 41 -3.07 3.37 17.57
CA ARG A 41 -1.83 4.00 18.07
C ARG A 41 -1.00 4.62 16.94
N TRP A 42 -0.92 3.95 15.79
CA TRP A 42 -0.20 4.48 14.63
C TRP A 42 -0.90 5.68 14.01
N VAL A 43 -2.24 5.64 13.89
CA VAL A 43 -3.04 6.78 13.39
C VAL A 43 -2.92 7.99 14.32
N GLU A 44 -3.04 7.79 15.63
CA GLU A 44 -2.89 8.86 16.64
C GLU A 44 -1.48 9.47 16.61
N ARG A 45 -0.44 8.64 16.46
CA ARG A 45 0.94 9.11 16.32
C ARG A 45 1.11 9.97 15.06
N LEU A 46 0.57 9.52 13.92
CA LEU A 46 0.60 10.28 12.67
C LEU A 46 -0.17 11.60 12.84
N GLY A 47 -1.37 11.58 13.39
CA GLY A 47 -2.19 12.76 13.62
C GLY A 47 -1.48 13.80 14.48
N GLY A 48 -0.83 13.39 15.56
CA GLY A 48 -0.03 14.28 16.39
C GLY A 48 1.11 14.96 15.64
N GLN A 49 1.78 14.25 14.74
CA GLN A 49 2.86 14.83 13.91
C GLN A 49 2.30 15.78 12.83
N VAL A 50 1.23 15.38 12.13
CA VAL A 50 0.60 16.20 11.08
C VAL A 50 0.07 17.51 11.64
N MET A 51 -0.50 17.49 12.85
CA MET A 51 -1.04 18.70 13.49
C MET A 51 0.03 19.62 14.10
N SER A 52 1.21 19.08 14.43
CA SER A 52 2.26 19.85 15.11
C SER A 52 3.36 20.36 14.17
N LEU A 53 3.44 19.87 12.94
CA LEU A 53 4.52 20.18 12.01
C LEU A 53 3.99 20.92 10.77
N THR A 54 4.66 22.01 10.41
CA THR A 54 4.37 22.77 9.19
C THR A 54 5.61 22.79 8.30
N GLY A 55 5.45 22.49 7.00
CA GLY A 55 6.54 22.56 6.03
C GLY A 55 7.03 23.98 5.84
N SER A 56 8.34 24.18 5.73
CA SER A 56 8.99 25.49 5.57
C SER A 56 9.58 25.72 4.17
N ASN A 57 9.62 24.71 3.33
CA ASN A 57 10.07 24.77 1.94
C ASN A 57 9.18 23.89 1.04
N ALA A 58 9.35 23.97 -0.27
CA ALA A 58 8.49 23.25 -1.23
C ALA A 58 8.44 21.73 -0.96
N ALA A 59 9.59 21.10 -0.72
CA ALA A 59 9.70 19.67 -0.47
C ALA A 59 9.01 19.27 0.84
N SER A 60 9.28 19.97 1.94
CA SER A 60 8.65 19.69 3.23
C SER A 60 7.14 19.99 3.22
N THR A 61 6.70 21.03 2.53
CA THR A 61 5.27 21.35 2.39
C THR A 61 4.55 20.25 1.61
N GLN A 62 5.14 19.77 0.50
CA GLN A 62 4.56 18.69 -0.27
C GLN A 62 4.51 17.38 0.53
N ALA A 63 5.61 17.02 1.22
CA ALA A 63 5.64 15.83 2.06
C ALA A 63 4.62 15.90 3.21
N MET A 64 4.40 17.06 3.82
CA MET A 64 3.35 17.24 4.84
C MET A 64 1.94 17.16 4.27
N ALA A 65 1.72 17.61 3.02
CA ALA A 65 0.44 17.43 2.33
C ALA A 65 0.15 15.94 2.10
N ASP A 66 1.13 15.18 1.60
CA ASP A 66 1.01 13.73 1.42
C ASP A 66 0.81 12.99 2.76
N ALA A 67 1.50 13.43 3.84
CA ALA A 67 1.27 12.90 5.20
C ALA A 67 -0.16 13.12 5.69
N SER A 68 -0.72 14.30 5.43
CA SER A 68 -2.10 14.65 5.80
C SER A 68 -3.12 13.84 5.02
N GLU A 69 -2.85 13.59 3.74
CA GLU A 69 -3.67 12.69 2.91
C GLU A 69 -3.68 11.27 3.48
N ARG A 70 -2.51 10.73 3.86
CA ARG A 70 -2.43 9.40 4.50
C ARG A 70 -3.13 9.36 5.86
N PHE A 71 -3.05 10.43 6.66
CA PHE A 71 -3.78 10.51 7.93
C PHE A 71 -5.29 10.44 7.73
N THR A 72 -5.82 11.19 6.78
CA THR A 72 -7.26 11.17 6.43
C THR A 72 -7.69 9.78 5.93
N ALA A 73 -6.89 9.17 5.04
CA ALA A 73 -7.15 7.82 4.53
C ALA A 73 -7.13 6.77 5.66
N ALA A 74 -6.11 6.80 6.52
CA ALA A 74 -6.01 5.87 7.65
C ALA A 74 -7.19 6.02 8.64
N GLY A 75 -7.65 7.26 8.89
CA GLY A 75 -8.83 7.52 9.70
C GLY A 75 -10.09 6.89 9.12
N SER A 76 -10.34 7.13 7.84
CA SER A 76 -11.49 6.54 7.13
C SER A 76 -11.43 5.00 7.09
N GLN A 77 -10.27 4.42 6.79
CA GLN A 77 -10.06 2.97 6.83
C GLN A 77 -10.29 2.39 8.24
N MET A 78 -9.87 3.11 9.30
CA MET A 78 -10.06 2.66 10.68
C MET A 78 -11.54 2.53 11.05
N GLU A 79 -12.37 3.46 10.61
CA GLU A 79 -13.83 3.41 10.85
C GLU A 79 -14.47 2.21 10.15
N GLN A 80 -13.97 1.83 8.99
CA GLN A 80 -14.49 0.75 8.16
C GLN A 80 -13.90 -0.63 8.51
N ALA A 81 -12.79 -0.70 9.25
CA ALA A 81 -12.09 -1.94 9.54
C ALA A 81 -12.98 -2.90 10.36
N ARG A 82 -13.24 -4.10 9.80
CA ARG A 82 -14.01 -5.19 10.40
C ARG A 82 -13.23 -6.50 10.47
N THR A 83 -12.06 -6.55 9.86
CA THR A 83 -11.20 -7.74 9.78
C THR A 83 -9.76 -7.38 10.16
N ILE A 84 -8.98 -8.41 10.57
CA ILE A 84 -7.55 -8.23 10.89
C ILE A 84 -6.76 -7.68 9.69
N PRO A 85 -6.93 -8.19 8.44
CA PRO A 85 -6.25 -7.59 7.29
C PRO A 85 -6.59 -6.12 7.08
N GLN A 86 -7.84 -5.72 7.27
CA GLN A 86 -8.23 -4.30 7.17
C GLN A 86 -7.56 -3.44 8.26
N ALA A 87 -7.50 -3.92 9.50
CA ALA A 87 -6.81 -3.21 10.57
C ALA A 87 -5.29 -3.08 10.31
N ARG A 88 -4.66 -4.11 9.71
CA ARG A 88 -3.27 -4.05 9.27
C ARG A 88 -3.05 -3.02 8.16
N LEU A 89 -3.97 -2.95 7.18
CA LEU A 89 -3.92 -1.92 6.14
C LEU A 89 -3.96 -0.50 6.72
N VAL A 90 -4.77 -0.26 7.75
CA VAL A 90 -4.76 1.02 8.50
C VAL A 90 -3.37 1.32 9.05
N THR A 91 -2.75 0.32 9.70
CA THR A 91 -1.39 0.46 10.24
C THR A 91 -0.38 0.82 9.15
N GLU A 92 -0.43 0.13 8.01
CA GLU A 92 0.46 0.37 6.86
C GLU A 92 0.26 1.78 6.30
N THR A 93 -1.00 2.23 6.11
CA THR A 93 -1.31 3.59 5.65
C THR A 93 -0.80 4.66 6.63
N ALA A 94 -0.96 4.44 7.94
CA ALA A 94 -0.47 5.36 8.96
C ALA A 94 1.07 5.40 9.00
N MET A 95 1.74 4.25 8.86
CA MET A 95 3.20 4.19 8.77
C MET A 95 3.72 4.88 7.51
N GLU A 96 3.05 4.70 6.37
CA GLU A 96 3.39 5.44 5.14
C GLU A 96 3.32 6.95 5.38
N GLY A 97 2.26 7.46 6.04
CA GLY A 97 2.15 8.86 6.44
C GLY A 97 3.31 9.33 7.31
N LEU A 98 3.77 8.51 8.25
CA LEU A 98 4.93 8.82 9.09
C LEU A 98 6.26 8.85 8.31
N HIS A 99 6.42 8.07 7.24
CA HIS A 99 7.56 8.20 6.34
C HIS A 99 7.59 9.56 5.64
N TYR A 100 6.42 10.07 5.21
CA TYR A 100 6.31 11.44 4.67
C TYR A 100 6.66 12.50 5.71
N VAL A 101 6.22 12.35 6.97
CA VAL A 101 6.61 13.26 8.07
C VAL A 101 8.12 13.27 8.28
N ARG A 102 8.76 12.09 8.28
CA ARG A 102 10.23 11.99 8.38
C ARG A 102 10.93 12.73 7.24
N ALA A 103 10.48 12.48 6.01
CA ALA A 103 11.01 13.16 4.83
C ALA A 103 10.83 14.68 4.91
N ALA A 104 9.69 15.17 5.40
CA ALA A 104 9.48 16.60 5.63
C ALA A 104 10.48 17.18 6.64
N ARG A 105 10.74 16.46 7.74
CA ARG A 105 11.73 16.87 8.76
C ARG A 105 13.14 16.91 8.18
N GLU A 106 13.54 15.88 7.43
CA GLU A 106 14.83 15.83 6.73
C GLU A 106 14.97 17.01 5.75
N ALA A 107 13.92 17.31 4.96
CA ALA A 107 13.92 18.44 4.03
C ALA A 107 14.01 19.81 4.72
N MET A 108 13.64 19.89 5.99
CA MET A 108 13.79 21.09 6.83
C MET A 108 15.12 21.12 7.61
N GLY A 109 15.98 20.12 7.46
CA GLY A 109 17.21 20.01 8.26
C GLY A 109 16.98 19.65 9.73
N MET A 110 15.81 19.14 10.08
CA MET A 110 15.45 18.70 11.43
C MET A 110 15.84 17.23 11.65
N ASP A 111 15.96 16.83 12.92
CA ASP A 111 16.07 15.40 13.26
C ASP A 111 14.84 14.65 12.73
N PRO A 112 15.01 13.63 11.87
CA PRO A 112 13.91 12.84 11.33
C PRO A 112 13.18 12.01 12.39
N GLY A 113 13.78 11.84 13.56
CA GLY A 113 13.27 10.98 14.63
C GLY A 113 13.62 9.49 14.44
N PRO A 114 13.05 8.59 15.26
CA PRO A 114 13.39 7.18 15.22
C PRO A 114 13.06 6.53 13.87
N ALA A 115 13.86 5.53 13.50
CA ALA A 115 13.61 4.74 12.29
C ALA A 115 12.23 4.06 12.36
N LEU A 116 11.55 4.03 11.23
CA LEU A 116 10.28 3.33 11.07
C LEU A 116 10.52 1.93 10.48
N PRO A 117 9.68 0.96 10.81
CA PRO A 117 9.71 -0.34 10.15
C PRO A 117 9.48 -0.19 8.64
N GLU A 118 10.28 -0.87 7.84
CA GLU A 118 10.06 -0.96 6.40
C GLU A 118 9.25 -2.21 6.06
N SER A 119 8.25 -2.07 5.21
CA SER A 119 7.49 -3.19 4.67
C SER A 119 8.34 -4.05 3.74
N ALA A 120 7.90 -5.28 3.44
CA ALA A 120 8.56 -6.11 2.45
C ALA A 120 8.60 -5.44 1.06
N ALA A 121 7.51 -4.75 0.69
CA ALA A 121 7.41 -4.01 -0.57
C ALA A 121 8.42 -2.85 -0.64
N GLN A 122 8.62 -2.12 0.44
CA GLN A 122 9.62 -1.04 0.52
C GLN A 122 11.05 -1.56 0.40
N LYS A 123 11.36 -2.68 1.08
CA LYS A 123 12.67 -3.34 0.98
C LYS A 123 12.93 -3.84 -0.43
N GLN A 124 11.93 -4.42 -1.09
CA GLN A 124 12.04 -4.90 -2.47
C GLN A 124 12.23 -3.74 -3.46
N ALA A 125 11.54 -2.63 -3.26
CA ALA A 125 11.64 -1.46 -4.12
C ALA A 125 13.01 -0.77 -4.02
N GLY A 126 13.66 -0.86 -2.86
CA GLY A 126 14.94 -0.21 -2.63
C GLY A 126 14.81 1.31 -2.49
N ALA A 127 15.93 2.01 -2.73
CA ALA A 127 16.01 3.45 -2.61
C ALA A 127 16.86 4.05 -3.73
N VAL A 128 16.50 5.26 -4.16
CA VAL A 128 17.33 6.09 -5.04
C VAL A 128 18.66 6.36 -4.34
N SER A 129 19.78 5.99 -4.98
CA SER A 129 21.12 6.09 -4.39
C SER A 129 21.98 7.21 -4.97
N GLU A 130 21.56 7.79 -6.09
CA GLU A 130 22.27 8.86 -6.81
C GLU A 130 21.29 9.82 -7.48
N ASP A 131 21.76 11.05 -7.74
CA ASP A 131 20.98 11.99 -8.54
C ASP A 131 20.96 11.54 -9.99
N ARG A 132 19.74 11.45 -10.57
CA ARG A 132 19.57 11.08 -11.96
C ARG A 132 18.54 11.98 -12.64
N GLN A 133 18.85 12.34 -13.88
CA GLN A 133 17.92 13.05 -14.75
C GLN A 133 17.79 12.29 -16.05
N VAL A 134 16.56 12.13 -16.52
CA VAL A 134 16.25 11.44 -17.77
C VAL A 134 15.22 12.21 -18.55
N ALA A 135 15.28 12.13 -19.88
CA ALA A 135 14.28 12.69 -20.79
C ALA A 135 13.50 11.55 -21.42
N VAL A 136 12.18 11.56 -21.23
CA VAL A 136 11.28 10.58 -21.84
C VAL A 136 10.17 11.34 -22.59
N GLU A 137 10.00 11.05 -23.85
CA GLU A 137 8.98 11.72 -24.70
C GLU A 137 9.10 13.26 -24.70
N GLY A 138 10.33 13.80 -24.56
CA GLY A 138 10.59 15.23 -24.50
C GLY A 138 10.36 15.91 -23.16
N HIS A 139 9.93 15.14 -22.16
CA HIS A 139 9.75 15.62 -20.78
C HIS A 139 10.94 15.23 -19.90
N GLN A 140 11.39 16.13 -19.01
CA GLN A 140 12.53 15.92 -18.11
C GLN A 140 12.03 15.42 -16.76
N TYR A 141 12.54 14.28 -16.33
CA TYR A 141 12.28 13.71 -15.01
C TYR A 141 13.58 13.66 -14.20
N ALA A 142 13.47 13.88 -12.89
CA ALA A 142 14.61 13.76 -11.99
C ALA A 142 14.25 12.91 -10.77
N ALA A 143 15.25 12.19 -10.27
CA ALA A 143 15.21 11.46 -8.99
C ALA A 143 16.47 11.77 -8.19
N SER A 144 16.35 11.83 -6.87
CA SER A 144 17.45 12.14 -5.94
C SER A 144 17.26 11.41 -4.62
N PRO A 145 18.34 10.99 -3.94
CA PRO A 145 18.27 10.52 -2.56
C PRO A 145 17.91 11.64 -1.57
N ASN A 146 18.13 12.91 -1.95
CA ASN A 146 17.92 14.07 -1.12
C ASN A 146 16.86 15.02 -1.68
N SER A 147 16.18 15.76 -0.81
CA SER A 147 15.24 16.80 -1.21
C SER A 147 15.94 17.96 -1.88
N GLY A 148 15.33 18.52 -2.92
CA GLY A 148 15.83 19.67 -3.63
C GLY A 148 14.73 20.49 -4.28
N SER A 149 15.05 21.67 -4.79
CA SER A 149 14.09 22.51 -5.53
C SER A 149 13.60 21.83 -6.82
N GLY A 150 14.41 20.98 -7.42
CA GLY A 150 14.06 20.20 -8.61
C GLY A 150 13.40 18.86 -8.31
N THR A 151 13.38 18.40 -7.07
CA THR A 151 12.82 17.11 -6.63
C THR A 151 12.02 17.28 -5.33
N PRO A 152 10.88 17.99 -5.38
CA PRO A 152 10.10 18.28 -4.18
C PRO A 152 9.16 17.13 -3.74
N TYR A 153 8.95 16.09 -4.57
CA TYR A 153 8.01 15.02 -4.30
C TYR A 153 8.71 13.81 -3.71
N TYR A 154 8.41 13.50 -2.47
CA TYR A 154 8.91 12.30 -1.81
C TYR A 154 8.01 11.09 -2.11
N TYR A 155 8.63 9.92 -2.24
CA TYR A 155 7.94 8.64 -2.19
C TYR A 155 8.66 7.70 -1.21
N PRO A 156 7.94 7.04 -0.28
CA PRO A 156 8.57 6.19 0.76
C PRO A 156 9.03 4.82 0.26
N GLY A 157 8.85 4.54 -1.03
CA GLY A 157 9.11 3.24 -1.63
C GLY A 157 7.95 2.28 -1.46
N GLY A 158 7.85 1.32 -2.36
CA GLY A 158 6.81 0.29 -2.33
C GLY A 158 6.47 -0.26 -3.71
N VAL A 159 5.36 -1.00 -3.78
CA VAL A 159 4.85 -1.57 -5.03
C VAL A 159 3.61 -0.81 -5.46
N VAL A 160 3.63 -0.27 -6.68
CA VAL A 160 2.52 0.45 -7.30
C VAL A 160 2.09 -0.34 -8.54
N ALA A 161 0.83 -0.74 -8.61
CA ALA A 161 0.28 -1.52 -9.72
C ALA A 161 1.22 -2.67 -10.16
N GLY A 162 1.69 -3.45 -9.17
CA GLY A 162 2.53 -4.62 -9.37
C GLY A 162 4.02 -4.35 -9.63
N ARG A 163 4.48 -3.08 -9.67
CA ARG A 163 5.88 -2.72 -9.90
C ARG A 163 6.50 -1.99 -8.71
N PRO A 164 7.77 -2.30 -8.39
CA PRO A 164 8.47 -1.59 -7.33
C PRO A 164 8.77 -0.14 -7.78
N VAL A 165 8.55 0.81 -6.90
CA VAL A 165 8.94 2.21 -7.04
C VAL A 165 9.88 2.53 -5.88
N PRO A 166 11.14 2.92 -6.13
CA PRO A 166 12.12 3.15 -5.09
C PRO A 166 11.76 4.32 -4.17
N ARG A 167 12.23 4.25 -2.93
CA ARG A 167 12.19 5.40 -2.03
C ARG A 167 13.10 6.49 -2.53
N GLY A 168 12.61 7.73 -2.55
CA GLY A 168 13.42 8.87 -2.98
C GLY A 168 12.61 10.13 -3.19
N TRP A 169 13.28 11.15 -3.70
CA TRP A 169 12.72 12.43 -4.06
C TRP A 169 12.67 12.57 -5.58
N TYR A 170 11.58 13.09 -6.11
CA TYR A 170 11.29 13.14 -7.52
C TYR A 170 10.87 14.52 -7.97
N SER A 171 11.12 14.84 -9.25
CA SER A 171 10.65 16.11 -9.86
C SER A 171 9.14 16.19 -9.94
N GLU A 172 8.46 15.06 -10.07
CA GLU A 172 7.00 14.93 -10.15
C GLU A 172 6.51 13.57 -9.68
N PRO A 173 5.26 13.46 -9.22
CA PRO A 173 4.69 12.23 -8.68
C PRO A 173 4.15 11.33 -9.80
N TRP A 174 5.00 10.90 -10.73
CA TRP A 174 4.68 10.10 -11.92
C TRP A 174 4.03 8.73 -11.58
N TRP A 175 4.14 8.26 -10.34
CA TRP A 175 3.48 7.02 -9.87
C TRP A 175 2.02 7.23 -9.46
N LYS A 176 1.59 8.45 -9.13
CA LYS A 176 0.22 8.73 -8.65
C LYS A 176 -0.86 8.29 -9.65
N PRO A 177 -0.75 8.52 -10.96
CA PRO A 177 -1.73 8.01 -11.93
C PRO A 177 -1.87 6.49 -11.88
N ALA A 178 -0.79 5.75 -11.71
CA ALA A 178 -0.84 4.29 -11.63
C ALA A 178 -1.43 3.79 -10.30
N LEU A 179 -1.27 4.53 -9.20
CA LEU A 179 -1.96 4.24 -7.93
C LEU A 179 -3.49 4.35 -8.08
N VAL A 180 -3.96 5.34 -8.84
CA VAL A 180 -5.40 5.57 -9.03
C VAL A 180 -5.99 4.62 -10.07
N ALA A 181 -5.31 4.44 -11.21
CA ALA A 181 -5.80 3.61 -12.32
C ALA A 181 -5.56 2.11 -12.11
N GLY A 182 -4.67 1.72 -11.18
CA GLY A 182 -4.26 0.32 -10.99
C GLY A 182 -3.43 -0.25 -12.16
N ALA A 183 -3.01 0.60 -13.10
CA ALA A 183 -2.25 0.20 -14.28
C ALA A 183 -1.25 1.29 -14.68
N TRP A 184 -0.18 0.88 -15.36
CA TRP A 184 0.86 1.76 -15.86
C TRP A 184 0.62 2.14 -17.33
N GLY A 185 0.82 3.43 -17.65
CA GLY A 185 0.89 3.87 -19.05
C GLY A 185 2.21 3.45 -19.72
N VAL A 186 2.22 3.31 -21.04
CA VAL A 186 3.41 2.85 -21.81
C VAL A 186 4.63 3.76 -21.58
N GLY A 187 4.46 5.07 -21.57
CA GLY A 187 5.55 6.03 -21.32
C GLY A 187 6.19 5.88 -19.94
N THR A 188 5.43 5.43 -18.93
CA THR A 188 5.93 5.24 -17.57
C THR A 188 6.89 4.05 -17.46
N PHE A 189 6.75 3.02 -18.29
CA PHE A 189 7.72 1.92 -18.35
C PHE A 189 9.08 2.40 -18.83
N LEU A 190 9.10 3.21 -19.89
CA LEU A 190 10.33 3.79 -20.41
C LEU A 190 10.98 4.72 -19.39
N LEU A 191 10.19 5.47 -18.65
CA LEU A 191 10.66 6.31 -17.56
C LEU A 191 11.32 5.48 -16.44
N MET A 192 10.66 4.41 -15.98
CA MET A 192 11.20 3.55 -14.92
C MET A 192 12.51 2.90 -15.33
N ASP A 193 12.58 2.35 -16.55
CA ASP A 193 13.80 1.75 -17.08
C ASP A 193 14.92 2.79 -17.21
N ALA A 194 14.66 3.94 -17.84
CA ALA A 194 15.66 5.01 -17.99
C ALA A 194 16.11 5.57 -16.64
N MET A 195 15.19 5.68 -15.65
CA MET A 195 15.49 6.27 -14.34
C MET A 195 16.27 5.31 -13.44
N PHE A 196 15.97 4.00 -13.45
CA PHE A 196 16.44 3.08 -12.44
C PHE A 196 17.35 1.97 -12.96
N SER A 197 17.47 1.78 -14.29
CA SER A 197 18.37 0.79 -14.88
C SER A 197 19.82 1.03 -14.44
N GLY A 198 20.43 -0.02 -13.90
CA GLY A 198 21.81 0.01 -13.39
C GLY A 198 22.05 0.81 -12.11
N MET A 199 21.00 1.29 -11.43
CA MET A 199 21.13 1.97 -10.14
C MET A 199 21.33 0.96 -9.02
N HIS A 200 22.41 1.09 -8.25
CA HIS A 200 22.67 0.23 -7.10
C HIS A 200 21.60 0.42 -6.01
N GLY A 201 21.11 -0.68 -5.45
CA GLY A 201 20.10 -0.62 -4.36
C GLY A 201 18.65 -0.51 -4.82
N VAL A 202 18.43 -0.53 -6.12
CA VAL A 202 17.10 -0.62 -6.75
C VAL A 202 16.93 -2.02 -7.35
N GLY A 203 15.75 -2.64 -7.18
CA GLY A 203 15.47 -3.94 -7.76
C GLY A 203 15.59 -3.92 -9.30
N ASP A 204 15.92 -5.07 -9.89
CA ASP A 204 16.06 -5.21 -11.35
C ASP A 204 14.71 -4.92 -12.03
N TYR A 205 14.67 -3.85 -12.82
CA TYR A 205 13.55 -3.47 -13.68
C TYR A 205 13.59 -4.13 -15.06
N GLY A 206 14.48 -5.14 -15.24
CA GLY A 206 14.71 -5.81 -16.50
C GLY A 206 13.40 -6.13 -17.23
N MET A 207 13.36 -5.82 -18.52
CA MET A 207 12.30 -6.15 -19.49
C MET A 207 12.04 -7.67 -19.63
N GLY A 208 12.49 -8.46 -18.68
CA GLY A 208 12.53 -9.91 -18.74
C GLY A 208 11.24 -10.60 -18.33
N ASP A 209 10.07 -10.05 -18.54
CA ASP A 209 8.85 -10.87 -18.66
C ASP A 209 7.65 -10.09 -19.26
N MET A 210 7.88 -9.43 -20.38
CA MET A 210 6.77 -9.28 -21.31
C MET A 210 6.66 -10.61 -22.06
N GLY A 211 6.04 -11.61 -21.45
CA GLY A 211 5.55 -12.78 -22.15
C GLY A 211 4.56 -12.29 -23.21
N MET A 212 5.09 -12.02 -24.42
CA MET A 212 4.31 -12.15 -25.64
C MET A 212 3.90 -13.62 -25.68
N GLY A 213 2.80 -13.95 -25.00
CA GLY A 213 2.10 -15.20 -25.17
C GLY A 213 1.76 -15.28 -26.65
N ASP A 214 2.54 -16.11 -27.34
CA ASP A 214 2.23 -16.66 -28.65
C ASP A 214 0.76 -17.13 -28.56
N ALA A 215 -0.11 -16.40 -29.27
CA ALA A 215 -1.49 -16.80 -29.47
C ALA A 215 -1.52 -18.04 -30.36
N GLY A 216 -1.08 -19.16 -29.79
CA GLY A 216 -1.32 -20.50 -30.33
C GLY A 216 -2.83 -20.76 -30.34
N MET A 217 -3.43 -20.64 -31.52
CA MET A 217 -4.73 -21.20 -31.85
C MET A 217 -4.67 -22.71 -31.61
N GLY A 218 -5.34 -23.23 -30.60
CA GLY A 218 -5.36 -24.66 -30.27
C GLY A 218 -6.53 -25.03 -29.40
N ASP A 219 -7.63 -25.38 -30.07
CA ASP A 219 -8.60 -26.42 -29.74
C ASP A 219 -9.50 -26.27 -28.50
N VAL A 220 -10.77 -26.12 -28.81
CA VAL A 220 -11.94 -26.21 -27.93
C VAL A 220 -12.20 -27.65 -27.48
N GLY A 221 -12.28 -27.87 -26.18
CA GLY A 221 -12.88 -29.12 -25.67
C GLY A 221 -12.83 -29.27 -24.15
N GLY A 222 -13.97 -29.18 -23.47
CA GLY A 222 -14.12 -29.78 -22.14
C GLY A 222 -14.69 -28.91 -21.02
N VAL A 223 -15.96 -28.98 -20.90
CA VAL A 223 -16.95 -28.54 -19.89
C VAL A 223 -16.55 -28.60 -18.41
N ALA A 224 -17.09 -27.61 -17.69
CA ALA A 224 -17.66 -27.58 -16.33
C ALA A 224 -16.73 -27.81 -15.12
N ASP A 225 -16.56 -26.79 -14.28
CA ASP A 225 -17.26 -26.78 -12.98
C ASP A 225 -17.17 -25.38 -12.33
N ALA A 226 -18.21 -25.04 -11.57
CA ALA A 226 -18.48 -23.75 -10.98
C ALA A 226 -17.60 -23.48 -9.76
N GLY A 227 -17.04 -22.27 -9.66
CA GLY A 227 -16.34 -21.76 -8.48
C GLY A 227 -16.48 -20.25 -8.42
N ASP A 228 -17.44 -19.81 -7.64
CA ASP A 228 -17.78 -18.47 -7.17
C ASP A 228 -16.55 -17.62 -6.86
N THR A 229 -16.26 -16.59 -7.66
CA THR A 229 -15.35 -15.49 -7.34
C THR A 229 -16.14 -14.21 -7.32
N GLY A 230 -16.51 -13.77 -6.10
CA GLY A 230 -17.16 -12.49 -5.84
C GLY A 230 -16.34 -11.33 -6.39
N GLY A 231 -16.79 -10.79 -7.51
CA GLY A 231 -16.30 -9.56 -8.08
C GLY A 231 -16.68 -8.38 -7.20
N PHE A 232 -15.68 -7.58 -6.83
CA PHE A 232 -15.93 -6.27 -6.24
C PHE A 232 -16.34 -5.30 -7.35
N ASP A 233 -17.62 -5.03 -7.42
CA ASP A 233 -18.23 -4.03 -8.27
C ASP A 233 -17.93 -2.63 -7.70
N PHE A 234 -17.08 -1.85 -8.36
CA PHE A 234 -16.91 -0.42 -8.15
C PHE A 234 -17.75 0.36 -9.19
N GLY A 235 -19.02 0.07 -9.22
CA GLY A 235 -19.98 0.83 -10.00
C GLY A 235 -20.61 1.94 -9.16
N ASP A 236 -20.55 3.14 -9.71
CA ASP A 236 -21.45 4.26 -9.44
C ASP A 236 -21.17 5.13 -8.18
N MET A 237 -20.30 6.14 -8.34
CA MET A 237 -20.44 7.45 -7.69
C MET A 237 -20.20 8.59 -8.68
N GLY A 238 -21.07 8.66 -9.70
CA GLY A 238 -21.31 9.86 -10.47
C GLY A 238 -22.40 10.68 -9.80
N GLY A 239 -22.04 11.61 -8.91
CA GLY A 239 -22.92 12.60 -8.33
C GLY A 239 -22.38 14.00 -8.61
N GLY A 240 -22.95 14.67 -9.61
CA GLY A 240 -22.66 16.03 -9.97
C GLY A 240 -22.98 16.99 -8.83
N PHE A 241 -22.12 17.95 -8.64
CA PHE A 241 -22.43 19.18 -7.92
C PHE A 241 -22.43 20.32 -8.94
N ASP A 242 -23.65 20.68 -9.37
CA ASP A 242 -23.95 22.03 -9.83
C ASP A 242 -24.11 22.90 -8.57
N PHE A 243 -23.26 23.90 -8.46
CA PHE A 243 -23.45 25.31 -8.05
C PHE A 243 -22.09 25.99 -7.90
#